data_5d645962b8a372600d0f9ffe24fe4bdc
#
_entry.id   5d645962b8a372600d0f9ffe24fe4bdc
#
_cell.length_a   1.000
_cell.length_b   1.000
_cell.length_c   1.000
_cell.angle_alpha   90.00
_cell.angle_beta   90.00
_cell.angle_gamma   90.00
#
_symmetry.space_group_name_H-M   'P 1'
#
loop_
_entity.id
_entity.type
_entity.pdbx_description
1 polymer ?
#
loop_
_entity_poly.entity_id
_entity_poly.type
_entity_poly.pdbx_seq_one_letter_code
_entity_poly.pdbx_strand_id
1 'polypeptide(L)' 'MHMSFPEEIKKIRQRSFLTQQDFADKIGVAFSTVNRWESGRAKPNLKAMKSINAFCIENNLPYETLEEEWLDYKIEK' A
#
# COMPACT_ATOMS: atom_id res chain seq x y z
N MET A 1 -14.07 3.40 12.17
CA MET A 1 -14.13 2.04 11.64
C MET A 1 -12.74 1.57 11.24
N HIS A 2 -12.37 0.37 11.65
CA HIS A 2 -11.05 -0.17 11.39
C HIS A 2 -10.96 -0.74 9.97
N MET A 3 -9.88 -0.38 9.26
CA MET A 3 -9.63 -0.93 7.91
C MET A 3 -8.37 -1.79 7.94
N SER A 4 -8.44 -2.93 7.25
CA SER A 4 -7.29 -3.82 7.13
C SER A 4 -6.24 -3.23 6.18
N PHE A 5 -5.04 -3.83 6.15
CA PHE A 5 -3.98 -3.36 5.26
C PHE A 5 -4.40 -3.26 3.80
N PRO A 6 -5.07 -4.27 3.18
CA PRO A 6 -5.48 -4.13 1.78
C PRO A 6 -6.35 -2.91 1.51
N GLU A 7 -7.26 -2.61 2.42
CA GLU A 7 -8.13 -1.45 2.30
C GLU A 7 -7.37 -0.14 2.49
N GLU A 8 -6.41 -0.12 3.43
CA GLU A 8 -5.60 1.07 3.70
C GLU A 8 -4.71 1.42 2.51
N ILE A 9 -4.04 0.44 1.89
CA ILE A 9 -3.18 0.70 0.74
C ILE A 9 -3.98 1.18 -0.47
N LYS A 10 -5.15 0.60 -0.67
CA LYS A 10 -6.06 1.04 -1.73
C LYS A 10 -6.52 2.49 -1.51
N LYS A 11 -6.83 2.84 -0.27
CA LYS A 11 -7.26 4.20 0.09
C LYS A 11 -6.16 5.21 -0.20
N ILE A 12 -4.92 4.89 0.15
CA ILE A 12 -3.78 5.78 -0.12
C ILE A 12 -3.66 6.02 -1.62
N ARG A 13 -3.77 4.97 -2.42
CA ARG A 13 -3.73 5.09 -3.88
C ARG A 13 -4.87 5.97 -4.40
N GLN A 14 -6.09 5.71 -3.93
CA GLN A 14 -7.27 6.45 -4.38
C GLN A 14 -7.23 7.93 -3.99
N ARG A 15 -6.67 8.23 -2.83
CA ARG A 15 -6.50 9.62 -2.38
C ARG A 15 -5.53 10.39 -3.28
N SER A 16 -4.66 9.68 -3.97
CA SER A 16 -3.70 10.28 -4.91
C SER A 16 -4.24 10.29 -6.34
N PHE A 17 -5.47 9.83 -6.56
CA PHE A 17 -6.11 9.76 -7.87
C PHE A 17 -5.30 8.93 -8.87
N LEU A 18 -4.69 7.84 -8.39
CA LEU A 18 -3.88 6.96 -9.22
C LEU A 18 -4.58 5.64 -9.48
N THR A 19 -4.36 5.08 -10.68
CA THR A 19 -4.74 3.70 -10.97
C THR A 19 -3.72 2.77 -10.28
N GLN A 20 -4.02 1.47 -10.22
CA GLN A 20 -3.06 0.51 -9.69
C GLN A 20 -1.75 0.54 -10.47
N GLN A 21 -1.82 0.67 -11.81
CA GLN A 21 -0.63 0.74 -12.64
C GLN A 21 0.20 1.98 -12.33
N ASP A 22 -0.45 3.14 -12.24
CA ASP A 22 0.24 4.39 -11.93
C ASP A 22 0.92 4.34 -10.57
N PHE A 23 0.24 3.79 -9.58
CA PHE A 23 0.80 3.66 -8.24
C PHE A 23 2.01 2.70 -8.25
N ALA A 24 1.86 1.57 -8.95
CA ALA A 24 2.95 0.62 -9.10
C ALA A 24 4.19 1.29 -9.73
N ASP A 25 3.97 2.09 -10.78
CA ASP A 25 5.05 2.81 -11.44
C ASP A 25 5.72 3.80 -10.49
N LYS A 26 4.93 4.50 -9.68
CA LYS A 26 5.44 5.50 -8.74
C LYS A 26 6.34 4.89 -7.66
N ILE A 27 5.97 3.72 -7.16
CA ILE A 27 6.74 3.09 -6.09
C ILE A 27 7.71 2.02 -6.59
N GLY A 28 7.77 1.80 -7.91
CA GLY A 28 8.77 0.94 -8.52
C GLY A 28 8.51 -0.56 -8.39
N VAL A 29 7.25 -0.97 -8.46
CA VAL A 29 6.88 -2.39 -8.42
C VAL A 29 5.98 -2.73 -9.61
N ALA A 30 5.72 -4.02 -9.82
CA ALA A 30 4.84 -4.46 -10.89
C ALA A 30 3.38 -4.20 -10.55
N PHE A 31 2.56 -4.00 -11.57
CA PHE A 31 1.12 -3.86 -11.40
C PHE A 31 0.52 -5.04 -10.61
N SER A 32 0.91 -6.25 -10.95
CA SER A 32 0.40 -7.45 -10.27
C SER A 32 0.73 -7.46 -8.79
N THR A 33 1.84 -6.83 -8.39
CA THR A 33 2.23 -6.72 -7.00
C THR A 33 1.26 -5.84 -6.22
N VAL A 34 0.91 -4.67 -6.76
CA VAL A 34 -0.08 -3.79 -6.13
C VAL A 34 -1.44 -4.48 -6.06
N ASN A 35 -1.83 -5.14 -7.15
CA ASN A 35 -3.10 -5.87 -7.19
C ASN A 35 -3.17 -6.92 -6.07
N ARG A 36 -2.08 -7.65 -5.84
CA ARG A 36 -2.04 -8.67 -4.79
C ARG A 36 -2.11 -8.06 -3.40
N TRP A 37 -1.50 -6.90 -3.19
CA TRP A 37 -1.62 -6.20 -1.90
C TRP A 37 -3.07 -5.79 -1.63
N GLU A 38 -3.73 -5.23 -2.64
CA GLU A 38 -5.10 -4.73 -2.48
C GLU A 38 -6.14 -5.85 -2.40
N SER A 39 -5.80 -7.03 -2.90
CA SER A 39 -6.68 -8.20 -2.80
C SER A 39 -6.39 -9.06 -1.56
N GLY A 40 -5.42 -8.66 -0.75
CA GLY A 40 -5.09 -9.35 0.49
C GLY A 40 -4.24 -10.60 0.33
N ARG A 41 -3.70 -10.87 -0.86
CA ARG A 41 -2.92 -12.07 -1.15
C ARG A 41 -1.45 -11.94 -0.79
N ALA A 42 -0.96 -10.73 -0.62
CA ALA A 42 0.42 -10.45 -0.27
C ALA A 42 0.50 -9.15 0.49
N LYS A 43 1.62 -8.91 1.14
CA LYS A 43 1.90 -7.60 1.71
C LYS A 43 3.31 -7.17 1.31
N PRO A 44 3.59 -5.85 1.27
CA PRO A 44 4.89 -5.35 0.87
C PRO A 44 6.02 -5.84 1.78
N ASN A 45 7.20 -6.04 1.20
CA ASN A 45 8.39 -6.26 1.99
C ASN A 45 8.92 -4.91 2.49
N LEU A 46 9.99 -4.93 3.28
CA LEU A 46 10.56 -3.70 3.86
C LEU A 46 10.96 -2.69 2.79
N LYS A 47 11.54 -3.15 1.71
CA LYS A 47 11.95 -2.27 0.62
C LYS A 47 10.75 -1.53 0.01
N ALA A 48 9.67 -2.27 -0.24
CA ALA A 48 8.45 -1.68 -0.78
C ALA A 48 7.82 -0.71 0.22
N MET A 49 7.84 -1.05 1.51
CA MET A 49 7.30 -0.16 2.54
C MET A 49 8.08 1.15 2.61
N LYS A 50 9.40 1.11 2.41
CA LYS A 50 10.20 2.35 2.34
C LYS A 50 9.75 3.24 1.17
N SER A 51 9.50 2.63 0.02
CA SER A 51 9.02 3.36 -1.15
C SER A 51 7.63 3.96 -0.92
N ILE A 52 6.76 3.20 -0.28
CA ILE A 52 5.41 3.66 0.05
C ILE A 52 5.47 4.82 1.06
N ASN A 53 6.35 4.72 2.06
CA ASN A 53 6.53 5.79 3.04
C ASN A 53 7.00 7.07 2.35
N ALA A 54 7.99 6.97 1.47
CA ALA A 54 8.49 8.13 0.71
C ALA A 54 7.38 8.74 -0.12
N PHE A 55 6.56 7.90 -0.76
CA PHE A 55 5.41 8.36 -1.54
C PHE A 55 4.42 9.12 -0.66
N CYS A 56 4.12 8.60 0.54
CA CYS A 56 3.19 9.25 1.47
C CYS A 56 3.71 10.61 1.94
N ILE A 57 5.01 10.69 2.25
CA ILE A 57 5.64 11.95 2.64
C ILE A 57 5.53 12.97 1.51
N GLU A 58 5.88 12.56 0.30
CA GLU A 58 5.87 13.42 -0.89
C GLU A 58 4.46 13.96 -1.20
N ASN A 59 3.44 13.16 -0.92
CA ASN A 59 2.04 13.50 -1.23
C ASN A 59 1.23 13.95 -0.02
N ASN A 60 1.87 14.18 1.12
CA ASN A 60 1.21 14.61 2.36
C ASN A 60 0.11 13.64 2.80
N LEU A 61 0.36 12.35 2.71
CA LEU A 61 -0.59 11.33 3.11
C LEU A 61 -0.17 10.70 4.42
N PRO A 62 -1.14 10.33 5.28
CA PRO A 62 -0.82 9.68 6.56
C PRO A 62 -0.28 8.27 6.31
N TYR A 63 0.84 7.95 6.93
CA TYR A 63 1.50 6.65 6.78
C TYR A 63 1.33 5.74 8.01
N GLU A 64 1.18 6.34 9.19
CA GLU A 64 1.18 5.61 10.45
C GLU A 64 0.14 4.49 10.50
N THR A 65 -1.09 4.76 10.09
CA THR A 65 -2.15 3.76 10.10
C THR A 65 -1.81 2.61 9.15
N LEU A 66 -1.25 2.93 7.98
CA LEU A 66 -0.84 1.90 7.04
C LEU A 66 0.25 1.01 7.64
N GLU A 67 1.24 1.61 8.30
CA GLU A 67 2.31 0.87 8.94
C GLU A 67 1.78 -0.09 10.01
N GLU A 68 0.89 0.40 10.86
CA GLU A 68 0.28 -0.43 11.90
C GLU A 68 -0.46 -1.63 11.32
N GLU A 69 -1.25 -1.39 10.29
CA GLU A 69 -1.99 -2.46 9.63
C GLU A 69 -1.06 -3.43 8.92
N TRP A 70 0.03 -2.93 8.35
CA TRP A 70 1.02 -3.78 7.71
C TRP A 70 1.69 -4.71 8.73
N LEU A 71 2.02 -4.20 9.90
CA LEU A 71 2.65 -5.00 10.96
C LEU A 71 1.72 -6.09 11.47
N ASP A 72 0.42 -5.80 11.55
CA ASP A 72 -0.57 -6.73 12.09
C ASP A 72 -1.16 -7.68 11.06
N TYR A 73 -1.04 -7.35 9.78
CA TYR A 73 -1.71 -8.12 8.74
C TYR A 73 -1.10 -9.50 8.55
N LYS A 74 -1.93 -10.53 8.60
CA LYS A 74 -1.52 -11.91 8.35
C LYS A 74 -2.19 -12.40 7.08
N ILE A 75 -1.39 -12.99 6.20
CA ILE A 75 -1.89 -13.56 4.96
C ILE A 75 -2.40 -14.96 5.27
N GLU A 76 -3.66 -15.19 4.95
CA GLU A 76 -4.26 -16.51 5.11
C GLU A 76 -3.93 -17.36 3.89
N LYS A 77 -3.47 -18.57 4.15
CA LYS A 77 -3.14 -19.53 3.09
C LYS A 77 -4.21 -20.59 2.97
#